data_55ebf8c2cc67497e6d1dbac664ecb86b
#
_entry.id   55ebf8c2cc67497e6d1dbac664ecb86b
#
_cell.length_a   1.000
_cell.length_b   1.000
_cell.length_c   1.000
_cell.angle_alpha   90.00
_cell.angle_beta   90.00
_cell.angle_gamma   90.00
#
_symmetry.space_group_name_H-M   'P 1'
#
loop_
_entity.id
_entity.type
_entity.pdbx_description
1 polymer ?
#
loop_
_entity_poly.entity_id
_entity_poly.type
_entity_poly.pdbx_seq_one_letter_code
_entity_poly.pdbx_strand_id
1 'polypeptide(L)'
;MALHEAGHVISAMLMGCNLSSVELCAQGFTIDLDRSASGYKNIVILTSGPLINLLCSLFFIILFQNSDSYFVSFNLSFGLFNLIPLKFLDGGRLLEEILDICLPTDLASRICSVTNTVLLLITWCFSIYCFLFENTHSSSMFICIFTLINLCLDK
;
A
#
# COMPACT_ATOMS: atom_id res chain seq x y z
N MET A 1 6.89 1.34 -9.46
CA MET A 1 7.59 1.41 -8.17
C MET A 1 8.35 2.73 -8.00
N ALA A 2 9.38 3.06 -8.79
CA ALA A 2 10.18 4.29 -8.57
C ALA A 2 9.37 5.59 -8.46
N LEU A 3 8.35 5.78 -9.29
CA LEU A 3 7.47 6.96 -9.23
C LEU A 3 6.64 7.02 -7.93
N HIS A 4 6.20 5.88 -7.45
CA HIS A 4 5.48 5.74 -6.20
C HIS A 4 6.34 6.18 -4.99
N GLU A 5 7.53 5.60 -4.88
CA GLU A 5 8.49 5.96 -3.83
C GLU A 5 8.92 7.43 -3.91
N ALA A 6 9.11 7.95 -5.13
CA ALA A 6 9.39 9.37 -5.34
C ALA A 6 8.27 10.26 -4.79
N GLY A 7 7.01 9.80 -4.88
CA GLY A 7 5.87 10.50 -4.29
C GLY A 7 6.00 10.70 -2.80
N HIS A 8 6.32 9.64 -2.07
CA HIS A 8 6.53 9.70 -0.62
C HIS A 8 7.69 10.62 -0.24
N VAL A 9 8.83 10.48 -0.95
CA VAL A 9 10.02 11.32 -0.70
C VAL A 9 9.75 12.80 -0.94
N ILE A 10 9.15 13.13 -2.08
CA ILE A 10 8.84 14.53 -2.45
C ILE A 10 7.87 15.15 -1.43
N SER A 11 6.82 14.42 -1.06
CA SER A 11 5.85 14.92 -0.09
C SER A 11 6.47 15.09 1.31
N ALA A 12 7.33 14.16 1.74
CA ALA A 12 8.06 14.26 3.00
C ALA A 12 8.96 15.51 3.02
N MET A 13 9.70 15.77 1.94
CA MET A 13 10.53 16.96 1.79
C MET A 13 9.70 18.25 1.83
N LEU A 14 8.56 18.29 1.12
CA LEU A 14 7.67 19.44 1.11
C LEU A 14 7.04 19.72 2.48
N MET A 15 6.80 18.68 3.27
CA MET A 15 6.28 18.80 4.64
C MET A 15 7.38 19.15 5.67
N GLY A 16 8.64 19.30 5.22
CA GLY A 16 9.77 19.63 6.09
C GLY A 16 10.12 18.50 7.06
N CYS A 17 9.83 17.26 6.70
CA CYS A 17 10.23 16.10 7.48
C CYS A 17 11.69 15.76 7.18
N ASN A 18 12.51 15.61 8.23
CA ASN A 18 13.86 15.11 8.06
C ASN A 18 13.80 13.61 7.74
N LEU A 19 14.40 13.24 6.62
CA LEU A 19 14.59 11.84 6.24
C LEU A 19 15.68 11.27 7.16
N SER A 20 15.30 10.60 8.22
CA SER A 20 16.26 10.07 9.21
C SER A 20 16.99 8.82 8.71
N SER A 21 16.31 7.98 7.95
CA SER A 21 16.91 6.83 7.26
C SER A 21 16.02 6.36 6.12
N VAL A 22 16.66 5.96 5.03
CA VAL A 22 16.00 5.23 3.93
C VAL A 22 16.51 3.81 4.04
N GLU A 23 15.69 2.91 4.59
CA GLU A 23 16.04 1.50 4.67
C GLU A 23 15.46 0.74 3.48
N LEU A 24 16.33 -0.03 2.81
CA LEU A 24 15.95 -1.00 1.79
C LEU A 24 15.46 -2.26 2.50
N CYS A 25 14.16 -2.39 2.66
CA CYS A 25 13.55 -3.63 3.12
C CYS A 25 13.17 -4.52 1.93
N ALA A 26 12.99 -5.82 2.18
CA ALA A 26 12.55 -6.79 1.16
C ALA A 26 11.20 -6.44 0.51
N GLN A 27 10.43 -5.52 1.09
CA GLN A 27 9.12 -5.05 0.65
C GLN A 27 9.18 -3.72 -0.12
N GLY A 28 10.36 -3.10 -0.27
CA GLY A 28 10.56 -1.79 -0.90
C GLY A 28 11.38 -0.84 -0.04
N PHE A 29 11.35 0.45 -0.37
CA PHE A 29 11.98 1.47 0.46
C PHE A 29 11.06 1.78 1.65
N THR A 30 11.51 1.50 2.86
CA THR A 30 10.85 2.00 4.05
C THR A 30 11.49 3.34 4.41
N ILE A 31 10.70 4.40 4.36
CA ILE A 31 11.13 5.72 4.81
C ILE A 31 10.72 5.81 6.27
N ASP A 32 11.69 5.66 7.17
CA ASP A 32 11.47 5.99 8.57
C ASP A 32 11.41 7.51 8.70
N LEU A 33 10.21 8.01 8.74
CA LEU A 33 9.93 9.38 9.10
C LEU A 33 10.14 9.52 10.60
N ASP A 34 10.88 10.55 10.99
CA ASP A 34 10.97 10.91 12.41
C ASP A 34 9.56 10.95 13.00
N ARG A 35 9.30 10.18 14.05
CA ARG A 35 7.98 10.09 14.74
C ARG A 35 7.48 11.45 15.30
N SER A 36 8.22 12.52 15.06
CA SER A 36 7.84 13.90 15.33
C SER A 36 6.86 14.49 14.30
N ALA A 37 6.63 13.80 13.18
CA ALA A 37 5.64 14.26 12.21
C ALA A 37 4.22 14.09 12.80
N SER A 38 3.43 15.16 12.80
CA SER A 38 2.03 15.09 13.23
C SER A 38 1.26 14.13 12.32
N GLY A 39 0.28 13.38 12.85
CA GLY A 39 -0.48 12.38 12.11
C GLY A 39 -1.02 12.85 10.74
N TYR A 40 -1.40 14.14 10.62
CA TYR A 40 -1.81 14.73 9.32
C TYR A 40 -0.70 14.75 8.27
N LYS A 41 0.55 14.97 8.67
CA LYS A 41 1.68 14.93 7.74
C LYS A 41 1.91 13.51 7.21
N ASN A 42 1.82 12.52 8.08
CA ASN A 42 1.94 11.12 7.70
C ASN A 42 0.85 10.71 6.71
N ILE A 43 -0.40 11.15 6.94
CA ILE A 43 -1.51 10.90 6.01
C ILE A 43 -1.19 11.45 4.60
N VAL A 44 -0.72 12.69 4.51
CA VAL A 44 -0.35 13.30 3.22
C VAL A 44 0.79 12.54 2.55
N ILE A 45 1.81 12.15 3.32
CA ILE A 45 2.95 11.40 2.79
C ILE A 45 2.51 10.03 2.30
N LEU A 46 1.74 9.27 3.09
CA LEU A 46 1.27 7.93 2.73
C LEU A 46 0.34 7.92 1.51
N THR A 47 -0.48 8.96 1.34
CA THR A 47 -1.37 9.07 0.17
C THR A 47 -0.64 9.50 -1.09
N SER A 48 0.51 10.17 -0.99
CA SER A 48 1.22 10.75 -2.13
C SER A 48 1.78 9.71 -3.11
N GLY A 49 2.25 8.55 -2.63
CA GLY A 49 2.74 7.46 -3.49
C GLY A 49 1.65 6.90 -4.41
N PRO A 50 0.55 6.38 -3.85
CA PRO A 50 -0.59 5.94 -4.66
C PRO A 50 -1.14 7.04 -5.58
N LEU A 51 -1.24 8.27 -5.07
CA LEU A 51 -1.77 9.41 -5.83
C LEU A 51 -0.93 9.72 -7.08
N ILE A 52 0.40 9.71 -6.98
CA ILE A 52 1.28 9.92 -8.13
C ILE A 52 1.05 8.86 -9.20
N ASN A 53 0.90 7.59 -8.83
CA ASN A 53 0.62 6.54 -9.80
C ASN A 53 -0.71 6.76 -10.53
N LEU A 54 -1.76 7.16 -9.79
CA LEU A 54 -3.07 7.47 -10.39
C LEU A 54 -2.99 8.70 -11.30
N LEU A 55 -2.30 9.74 -10.88
CA LEU A 55 -2.09 10.96 -11.68
C LEU A 55 -1.27 10.67 -12.93
N CYS A 56 -0.21 9.86 -12.86
CA CYS A 56 0.58 9.46 -14.01
C CYS A 56 -0.27 8.68 -15.02
N SER A 57 -1.12 7.76 -14.56
CA SER A 57 -2.05 7.03 -15.42
C SER A 57 -3.02 7.96 -16.13
N LEU A 58 -3.64 8.87 -15.37
CA LEU A 58 -4.59 9.84 -15.92
C LEU A 58 -3.92 10.78 -16.93
N PHE A 59 -2.75 11.31 -16.59
CA PHE A 59 -1.97 12.17 -17.47
C PHE A 59 -1.60 11.49 -18.78
N PHE A 60 -1.19 10.21 -18.72
CA PHE A 60 -0.85 9.43 -19.90
C PHE A 60 -2.07 9.20 -20.80
N ILE A 61 -3.24 8.88 -20.20
CA ILE A 61 -4.49 8.72 -20.94
C ILE A 61 -4.86 10.02 -21.68
N ILE A 62 -4.76 11.17 -21.01
CA ILE A 62 -5.12 12.47 -21.59
C ILE A 62 -4.18 12.85 -22.74
N LEU A 63 -2.87 12.64 -22.59
CA LEU A 63 -1.88 13.03 -23.60
C LEU A 63 -1.90 12.13 -24.83
N PHE A 64 -1.99 10.82 -24.62
CA PHE A 64 -1.82 9.84 -25.69
C PHE A 64 -3.14 9.23 -26.15
N GLN A 65 -4.25 9.58 -25.51
CA GLN A 65 -5.60 9.01 -25.77
C GLN A 65 -5.61 7.47 -25.83
N ASN A 66 -4.69 6.85 -25.10
CA ASN A 66 -4.49 5.41 -25.10
C ASN A 66 -4.66 4.86 -23.68
N SER A 67 -5.88 4.34 -23.41
CA SER A 67 -6.21 3.70 -22.14
C SER A 67 -5.65 2.27 -22.02
N ASP A 68 -5.35 1.62 -23.15
CA ASP A 68 -4.96 0.20 -23.19
C ASP A 68 -3.43 0.01 -23.03
N SER A 69 -2.71 1.08 -22.71
CA SER A 69 -1.28 1.02 -22.46
C SER A 69 -0.96 0.21 -21.21
N TYR A 70 0.00 -0.70 -21.29
CA TYR A 70 0.53 -1.42 -20.13
C TYR A 70 1.00 -0.47 -19.01
N PHE A 71 1.52 0.70 -19.38
CA PHE A 71 1.92 1.72 -18.42
C PHE A 71 0.74 2.23 -17.61
N VAL A 72 -0.39 2.53 -18.26
CA VAL A 72 -1.63 2.99 -17.61
C VAL A 72 -2.16 1.90 -16.68
N SER A 73 -2.34 0.69 -17.20
CA SER A 73 -2.88 -0.44 -16.44
C SER A 73 -2.03 -0.77 -15.23
N PHE A 74 -0.69 -0.77 -15.38
CA PHE A 74 0.24 -1.04 -14.29
C PHE A 74 0.16 0.04 -13.20
N ASN A 75 0.26 1.33 -13.56
CA ASN A 75 0.24 2.41 -12.57
C ASN A 75 -1.11 2.50 -11.86
N LEU A 76 -2.21 2.34 -12.61
CA LEU A 76 -3.55 2.33 -12.04
C LEU A 76 -3.72 1.18 -11.03
N SER A 77 -3.40 -0.04 -11.45
CA SER A 77 -3.51 -1.22 -10.59
C SER A 77 -2.60 -1.12 -9.37
N PHE A 78 -1.35 -0.68 -9.56
CA PHE A 78 -0.39 -0.54 -8.48
C PHE A 78 -0.79 0.54 -7.48
N GLY A 79 -1.30 1.70 -7.96
CA GLY A 79 -1.81 2.76 -7.09
C GLY A 79 -3.03 2.32 -6.29
N LEU A 80 -4.01 1.65 -6.93
CA LEU A 80 -5.19 1.13 -6.25
C LEU A 80 -4.84 0.01 -5.26
N PHE A 81 -3.93 -0.89 -5.64
CA PHE A 81 -3.48 -1.98 -4.76
C PHE A 81 -2.85 -1.44 -3.48
N ASN A 82 -2.00 -0.42 -3.57
CA ASN A 82 -1.38 0.18 -2.39
C ASN A 82 -2.36 0.92 -1.47
N LEU A 83 -3.57 1.24 -1.93
CA LEU A 83 -4.63 1.81 -1.07
C LEU A 83 -5.43 0.75 -0.30
N ILE A 84 -5.24 -0.53 -0.56
CA ILE A 84 -5.90 -1.60 0.21
C ILE A 84 -5.39 -1.53 1.65
N PRO A 85 -6.28 -1.57 2.67
CA PRO A 85 -5.89 -1.43 4.08
C PRO A 85 -5.27 -2.72 4.66
N LEU A 86 -4.21 -3.22 4.02
CA LEU A 86 -3.36 -4.29 4.51
C LEU A 86 -2.12 -3.68 5.17
N LYS A 87 -1.72 -4.18 6.32
CA LYS A 87 -0.67 -3.63 7.19
C LYS A 87 0.67 -3.36 6.50
N PHE A 88 1.01 -4.15 5.47
CA PHE A 88 2.25 -4.00 4.70
C PHE A 88 2.14 -3.05 3.50
N LEU A 89 0.95 -2.49 3.23
CA LEU A 89 0.69 -1.52 2.18
C LEU A 89 0.48 -0.11 2.78
N ASP A 90 0.58 0.91 1.94
CA ASP A 90 0.34 2.30 2.38
C ASP A 90 -1.07 2.50 2.92
N GLY A 91 -2.07 1.82 2.33
CA GLY A 91 -3.45 1.85 2.77
C GLY A 91 -3.64 1.35 4.20
N GLY A 92 -2.87 0.34 4.62
CA GLY A 92 -2.90 -0.15 6.01
C GLY A 92 -2.30 0.84 6.99
N ARG A 93 -1.14 1.41 6.66
CA ARG A 93 -0.50 2.48 7.45
C ARG A 93 -1.37 3.72 7.51
N LEU A 94 -2.02 4.07 6.39
CA LEU A 94 -2.95 5.20 6.31
C LEU A 94 -4.16 4.97 7.21
N LEU A 95 -4.73 3.77 7.23
CA LEU A 95 -5.83 3.42 8.12
C LEU A 95 -5.41 3.55 9.59
N GLU A 96 -4.23 3.05 9.96
CA GLU A 96 -3.68 3.16 11.31
C GLU A 96 -3.55 4.62 11.75
N GLU A 97 -2.93 5.48 10.94
CA GLU A 97 -2.79 6.91 11.24
C GLU A 97 -4.15 7.63 11.39
N ILE A 98 -5.12 7.32 10.54
CA ILE A 98 -6.46 7.91 10.63
C ILE A 98 -7.16 7.46 11.92
N LEU A 99 -7.06 6.18 12.25
CA LEU A 99 -7.71 5.65 13.45
C LEU A 99 -7.04 6.16 14.72
N ASP A 100 -5.72 6.30 14.74
CA ASP A 100 -4.99 6.85 15.90
C ASP A 100 -5.34 8.31 16.19
N ILE A 101 -5.72 9.08 15.16
CA ILE A 101 -6.22 10.44 15.36
C ILE A 101 -7.65 10.46 15.92
N CYS A 102 -8.49 9.50 15.49
CA CYS A 102 -9.93 9.52 15.78
C CYS A 102 -10.33 8.71 17.01
N LEU A 103 -9.53 7.71 17.40
CA LEU A 103 -9.88 6.73 18.43
C LEU A 103 -8.75 6.53 19.45
N PRO A 104 -9.07 6.01 20.65
CA PRO A 104 -8.05 5.54 21.59
C PRO A 104 -7.18 4.45 20.95
N THR A 105 -5.87 4.46 21.24
CA THR A 105 -4.86 3.58 20.65
C THR A 105 -5.20 2.09 20.73
N ASP A 106 -5.81 1.64 21.84
CA ASP A 106 -6.23 0.25 22.03
C ASP A 106 -7.34 -0.18 21.05
N LEU A 107 -8.27 0.72 20.75
CA LEU A 107 -9.34 0.46 19.79
C LEU A 107 -8.82 0.55 18.35
N ALA A 108 -7.99 1.54 18.05
CA ALA A 108 -7.38 1.70 16.74
C ALA A 108 -6.58 0.46 16.35
N SER A 109 -5.70 -0.01 17.22
CA SER A 109 -4.88 -1.21 16.98
C SER A 109 -5.71 -2.48 16.79
N ARG A 110 -6.81 -2.65 17.56
CA ARG A 110 -7.74 -3.79 17.38
C ARG A 110 -8.44 -3.74 16.03
N ILE A 111 -8.94 -2.58 15.62
CA ILE A 111 -9.61 -2.42 14.32
C ILE A 111 -8.64 -2.71 13.19
N CYS A 112 -7.42 -2.17 13.23
CA CYS A 112 -6.38 -2.46 12.24
C CYS A 112 -6.06 -3.96 12.15
N SER A 113 -5.87 -4.62 13.29
CA SER A 113 -5.57 -6.05 13.34
C SER A 113 -6.72 -6.90 12.78
N VAL A 114 -7.96 -6.60 13.15
CA VAL A 114 -9.14 -7.31 12.62
C VAL A 114 -9.28 -7.08 11.12
N THR A 115 -9.16 -5.84 10.66
CA THR A 115 -9.24 -5.50 9.22
C THR A 115 -8.16 -6.24 8.42
N ASN A 116 -6.91 -6.22 8.90
CA ASN A 116 -5.80 -6.93 8.27
C ASN A 116 -6.09 -8.44 8.18
N THR A 117 -6.51 -9.07 9.29
CA THR A 117 -6.82 -10.50 9.33
C THR A 117 -7.96 -10.87 8.37
N VAL A 118 -9.04 -10.09 8.36
CA VAL A 118 -10.19 -10.34 7.48
C VAL A 118 -9.79 -10.21 6.01
N LEU A 119 -9.03 -9.17 5.65
CA LEU A 119 -8.56 -8.99 4.28
C LEU A 119 -7.58 -10.09 3.85
N LEU A 120 -6.68 -10.53 4.72
CA LEU A 120 -5.80 -11.66 4.45
C LEU A 120 -6.60 -12.95 4.21
N LEU A 121 -7.64 -13.21 4.99
CA LEU A 121 -8.52 -14.36 4.79
C LEU A 121 -9.28 -14.29 3.46
N ILE A 122 -9.79 -13.10 3.11
CA ILE A 122 -10.49 -12.90 1.82
C ILE A 122 -9.53 -13.14 0.66
N THR A 123 -8.32 -12.57 0.70
CA THR A 123 -7.32 -12.76 -0.37
C THR A 123 -6.88 -14.22 -0.46
N TRP A 124 -6.79 -14.91 0.67
CA TRP A 124 -6.46 -16.33 0.70
C TRP A 124 -7.57 -17.20 0.09
N CYS A 125 -8.84 -16.99 0.48
CA CYS A 125 -9.98 -17.68 -0.10
C CYS A 125 -10.09 -17.43 -1.60
N PHE A 126 -9.89 -16.17 -2.04
CA PHE A 126 -9.89 -15.82 -3.46
C PHE A 126 -8.76 -16.53 -4.23
N SER A 127 -7.57 -16.61 -3.65
CA SER A 127 -6.43 -17.30 -4.25
C SER A 127 -6.68 -18.81 -4.39
N ILE A 128 -7.31 -19.44 -3.40
CA ILE A 128 -7.72 -20.86 -3.50
C ILE A 128 -8.77 -21.04 -4.59
N TYR A 129 -9.75 -20.14 -4.66
CA TYR A 129 -10.76 -20.18 -5.70
C TYR A 129 -10.13 -20.11 -7.11
N CYS A 130 -9.24 -19.15 -7.35
CA CYS A 130 -8.52 -19.04 -8.62
C CYS A 130 -7.66 -20.28 -8.92
N PHE A 131 -7.02 -20.86 -7.90
CA PHE A 131 -6.23 -22.08 -8.07
C PHE A 131 -7.08 -23.29 -8.49
N LEU A 132 -8.29 -23.39 -7.95
CA LEU A 132 -9.17 -24.54 -8.24
C LEU A 132 -9.92 -24.42 -9.56
N PHE A 133 -10.28 -23.21 -9.99
CA PHE A 133 -11.17 -22.98 -11.12
C PHE A 133 -10.51 -22.39 -12.36
N GLU A 134 -9.37 -21.68 -12.19
CA GLU A 134 -8.61 -21.11 -13.30
C GLU A 134 -7.27 -21.86 -13.45
N ASN A 135 -6.93 -22.25 -14.69
CA ASN A 135 -5.65 -22.92 -15.00
C ASN A 135 -4.40 -22.03 -14.84
N THR A 136 -4.47 -20.98 -14.02
CA THR A 136 -3.39 -20.01 -13.73
C THR A 136 -2.58 -20.44 -12.51
N HIS A 137 -1.94 -21.60 -12.59
CA HIS A 137 -1.36 -22.30 -11.44
C HIS A 137 -0.22 -21.56 -10.72
N SER A 138 0.53 -20.69 -11.41
CA SER A 138 1.73 -20.10 -10.79
C SER A 138 1.45 -18.86 -9.94
N SER A 139 0.63 -17.93 -10.42
CA SER A 139 0.43 -16.63 -9.75
C SER A 139 -0.41 -16.75 -8.47
N SER A 140 -1.41 -17.64 -8.45
CA SER A 140 -2.27 -17.86 -7.30
C SER A 140 -1.51 -18.54 -6.14
N MET A 141 -0.57 -19.44 -6.43
CA MET A 141 0.29 -20.04 -5.40
C MET A 141 1.18 -19.01 -4.70
N PHE A 142 1.76 -18.05 -5.46
CA PHE A 142 2.56 -16.98 -4.86
C PHE A 142 1.73 -16.11 -3.92
N ILE A 143 0.51 -15.77 -4.28
CA ILE A 143 -0.39 -15.00 -3.42
C ILE A 143 -0.73 -15.79 -2.14
N CYS A 144 -1.02 -17.08 -2.25
CA CYS A 144 -1.27 -17.96 -1.09
C CYS A 144 -0.08 -17.98 -0.14
N ILE A 145 1.13 -18.21 -0.64
CA ILE A 145 2.35 -18.29 0.17
C ILE A 145 2.62 -16.93 0.82
N PHE A 146 2.53 -15.85 0.06
CA PHE A 146 2.75 -14.50 0.56
C PHE A 146 1.78 -14.13 1.68
N THR A 147 0.48 -14.42 1.53
CA THR A 147 -0.53 -14.16 2.55
C THR A 147 -0.32 -15.01 3.80
N LEU A 148 0.08 -16.28 3.66
CA LEU A 148 0.42 -17.14 4.80
C LEU A 148 1.63 -16.64 5.58
N ILE A 149 2.69 -16.21 4.88
CA ILE A 149 3.89 -15.63 5.52
C ILE A 149 3.50 -14.39 6.33
N ASN A 150 2.71 -13.47 5.76
CA ASN A 150 2.27 -12.27 6.48
C ASN A 150 1.40 -12.61 7.70
N LEU A 151 0.54 -13.61 7.61
CA LEU A 151 -0.29 -14.04 8.73
C LEU A 151 0.53 -14.68 9.86
N CYS A 152 1.67 -15.31 9.53
CA CYS A 152 2.61 -15.86 10.53
C CYS A 152 3.51 -14.78 11.16
N LEU A 153 3.85 -13.72 10.42
CA LEU A 153 4.70 -12.63 10.90
C LEU A 153 3.94 -11.61 11.77
N ASP A 154 2.62 -11.57 11.67
CA ASP A 154 1.74 -10.64 12.41
C ASP A 154 1.43 -11.12 13.86
N LYS A 155 2.18 -12.12 14.35
CA LYS A 155 2.18 -12.57 15.75
C LYS A 155 3.33 -11.95 16.52
#